data_a39b53576352c3e9cac8ea4a3db40805
#
_entry.id   a39b53576352c3e9cac8ea4a3db40805
#
_cell.length_a   1.000
_cell.length_b   1.000
_cell.length_c   1.000
_cell.angle_alpha   90.00
_cell.angle_beta   90.00
_cell.angle_gamma   90.00
#
_symmetry.space_group_name_H-M   'P 1'
#
loop_
_entity.id
_entity.type
_entity.pdbx_description
1 polymer ?
#
loop_
_entity_poly.entity_id
_entity_poly.type
_entity_poly.pdbx_seq_one_letter_code
_entity_poly.pdbx_strand_id
1 'polypeptide(L)'
;MASASTGRGLLLAALLANISLLPVAAHADEKIFDELRFGASASIQGGHSHEDGVFPEVTVFFDPFGQDTATDWKQTLARPRLNLGTSIGTSGEATQIFGGLAWTVNFNEKVFAEAGFGGVWHNGDLDNSADGPDLGCRFLFHEYVGAGYRFDAHWNVMAQVAHSSHANLCDGPNNGMTRAGIQVGYKF
;
A
#
# COMPACT_ATOMS: atom_id res chain seq x y z
N MET A 1 -33.96 46.68 -41.67
CA MET A 1 -34.25 45.27 -41.29
C MET A 1 -33.23 44.84 -40.28
N ALA A 2 -33.60 44.81 -39.00
CA ALA A 2 -32.75 44.47 -37.86
C ALA A 2 -32.98 43.01 -37.52
N SER A 3 -31.87 42.24 -37.44
CA SER A 3 -31.88 40.86 -36.96
C SER A 3 -31.36 40.85 -35.52
N ALA A 4 -32.20 40.45 -34.60
CA ALA A 4 -31.89 40.29 -33.19
C ALA A 4 -31.22 38.92 -32.94
N SER A 5 -30.01 38.95 -32.36
CA SER A 5 -29.30 37.81 -31.86
C SER A 5 -29.68 37.58 -30.40
N THR A 6 -30.38 36.51 -30.11
CA THR A 6 -30.72 36.05 -28.76
C THR A 6 -29.54 35.31 -28.15
N GLY A 7 -28.87 35.95 -27.19
CA GLY A 7 -27.85 35.32 -26.33
C GLY A 7 -28.50 34.36 -25.34
N ARG A 8 -28.15 33.07 -25.43
CA ARG A 8 -28.46 32.07 -24.40
C ARG A 8 -27.41 32.16 -23.29
N GLY A 9 -27.80 32.75 -22.17
CA GLY A 9 -26.99 32.70 -20.94
C GLY A 9 -26.96 31.29 -20.36
N LEU A 10 -25.77 30.72 -20.24
CA LEU A 10 -25.53 29.51 -19.47
C LEU A 10 -25.50 29.87 -17.98
N LEU A 11 -26.55 29.50 -17.27
CA LEU A 11 -26.55 29.52 -15.79
C LEU A 11 -25.72 28.30 -15.31
N LEU A 12 -24.48 28.56 -14.87
CA LEU A 12 -23.69 27.60 -14.12
C LEU A 12 -24.26 27.58 -12.69
N ALA A 13 -25.02 26.53 -12.36
CA ALA A 13 -25.44 26.23 -11.00
C ALA A 13 -24.24 25.65 -10.25
N ALA A 14 -23.63 26.46 -9.39
CA ALA A 14 -22.62 25.97 -8.44
C ALA A 14 -23.30 25.13 -7.35
N LEU A 15 -23.15 23.81 -7.44
CA LEU A 15 -23.53 22.88 -6.39
C LEU A 15 -22.46 22.97 -5.28
N LEU A 16 -22.69 23.82 -4.28
CA LEU A 16 -21.94 23.79 -3.03
C LEU A 16 -22.35 22.55 -2.23
N ALA A 17 -21.58 21.49 -2.33
CA ALA A 17 -21.70 20.36 -1.45
C ALA A 17 -21.27 20.80 -0.03
N ASN A 18 -22.25 20.99 0.85
CA ASN A 18 -22.01 21.12 2.28
C ASN A 18 -21.48 19.78 2.80
N ILE A 19 -20.16 19.63 2.87
CA ILE A 19 -19.52 18.57 3.65
C ILE A 19 -19.72 18.97 5.10
N SER A 20 -20.76 18.44 5.73
CA SER A 20 -20.93 18.48 7.17
C SER A 20 -19.78 17.70 7.78
N LEU A 21 -18.75 18.39 8.26
CA LEU A 21 -17.75 17.84 9.15
C LEU A 21 -18.49 17.44 10.42
N LEU A 22 -18.90 16.16 10.49
CA LEU A 22 -19.29 15.55 11.74
C LEU A 22 -18.11 15.73 12.70
N PRO A 23 -18.31 16.27 13.91
CA PRO A 23 -17.27 16.24 14.91
C PRO A 23 -16.99 14.76 15.22
N VAL A 24 -15.90 14.22 14.69
CA VAL A 24 -15.29 13.01 15.21
C VAL A 24 -14.92 13.41 16.62
N ALA A 25 -15.68 12.91 17.61
CA ALA A 25 -15.33 13.03 19.01
C ALA A 25 -13.93 12.43 19.13
N ALA A 26 -12.94 13.27 19.25
CA ALA A 26 -11.57 12.88 19.54
C ALA A 26 -11.61 12.25 20.93
N HIS A 27 -11.69 10.94 20.99
CA HIS A 27 -11.22 10.20 22.15
C HIS A 27 -9.71 10.42 22.16
N ALA A 28 -9.28 11.36 22.99
CA ALA A 28 -7.90 11.84 23.09
C ALA A 28 -7.04 10.83 23.85
N ASP A 29 -6.86 9.61 23.31
CA ASP A 29 -5.83 8.67 23.80
C ASP A 29 -5.53 7.51 22.82
N GLU A 30 -6.15 7.41 21.67
CA GLU A 30 -5.80 6.40 20.69
C GLU A 30 -4.79 6.99 19.71
N LYS A 31 -3.55 6.54 19.84
CA LYS A 31 -2.48 6.86 18.88
C LYS A 31 -2.82 6.20 17.55
N ILE A 32 -3.48 6.93 16.65
CA ILE A 32 -3.80 6.45 15.31
C ILE A 32 -2.53 6.07 14.54
N PHE A 33 -1.45 6.85 14.73
CA PHE A 33 -0.13 6.55 14.18
C PHE A 33 0.51 5.43 15.00
N ASP A 34 0.66 4.27 14.38
CA ASP A 34 1.00 3.02 15.07
C ASP A 34 2.48 2.65 14.92
N GLU A 35 2.98 2.58 13.66
CA GLU A 35 4.30 2.03 13.40
C GLU A 35 4.93 2.67 12.16
N LEU A 36 6.24 2.84 12.19
CA LEU A 36 7.08 3.22 11.05
C LEU A 36 8.08 2.09 10.76
N ARG A 37 8.13 1.63 9.51
CA ARG A 37 9.08 0.60 9.07
C ARG A 37 10.01 1.12 7.99
N PHE A 38 11.26 0.69 8.09
CA PHE A 38 12.30 0.88 7.08
C PHE A 38 12.85 -0.48 6.68
N GLY A 39 13.12 -0.66 5.41
CA GLY A 39 13.63 -1.92 4.95
C GLY A 39 14.19 -1.85 3.55
N ALA A 40 14.44 -3.01 3.03
CA ALA A 40 14.83 -3.19 1.65
C ALA A 40 14.37 -4.56 1.15
N SER A 41 14.05 -4.64 -0.12
CA SER A 41 13.71 -5.88 -0.81
C SER A 41 14.53 -6.06 -2.08
N ALA A 42 14.48 -7.25 -2.65
CA ALA A 42 15.02 -7.59 -3.95
C ALA A 42 14.04 -8.48 -4.70
N SER A 43 14.09 -8.44 -6.02
CA SER A 43 13.28 -9.33 -6.86
C SER A 43 13.66 -10.79 -6.62
N ILE A 44 12.64 -11.64 -6.50
CA ILE A 44 12.79 -13.11 -6.46
C ILE A 44 12.24 -13.78 -7.71
N GLN A 45 11.85 -12.99 -8.72
CA GLN A 45 11.47 -13.48 -10.03
C GLN A 45 12.72 -13.80 -10.86
N GLY A 46 12.56 -14.68 -11.83
CA GLY A 46 13.64 -15.06 -12.74
C GLY A 46 13.34 -14.68 -14.18
N GLY A 47 14.37 -14.79 -15.03
CA GLY A 47 14.27 -14.51 -16.48
C GLY A 47 13.96 -13.05 -16.74
N HIS A 48 13.16 -12.78 -17.78
CA HIS A 48 12.82 -11.44 -18.22
C HIS A 48 12.06 -10.60 -17.17
N SER A 49 11.36 -11.24 -16.24
CA SER A 49 10.62 -10.55 -15.18
C SER A 49 11.47 -10.25 -13.93
N HIS A 50 12.77 -10.51 -13.98
CA HIS A 50 13.69 -10.14 -12.91
C HIS A 50 13.89 -8.63 -12.87
N GLU A 51 13.83 -8.04 -11.71
CA GLU A 51 14.17 -6.63 -11.48
C GLU A 51 15.54 -6.58 -10.80
N ASP A 52 16.44 -5.79 -11.31
CA ASP A 52 17.80 -5.67 -10.81
C ASP A 52 17.91 -4.76 -9.59
N GLY A 53 18.85 -5.09 -8.71
CA GLY A 53 19.24 -4.23 -7.59
C GLY A 53 18.42 -4.47 -6.31
N VAL A 54 18.44 -3.46 -5.48
CA VAL A 54 17.80 -3.44 -4.15
C VAL A 54 16.81 -2.30 -4.11
N PHE A 55 15.67 -2.53 -3.49
CA PHE A 55 14.56 -1.59 -3.37
C PHE A 55 14.44 -1.12 -1.92
N PRO A 56 15.01 0.03 -1.54
CA PRO A 56 14.75 0.65 -0.25
C PRO A 56 13.26 0.91 -0.05
N GLU A 57 12.76 0.60 1.15
CA GLU A 57 11.34 0.70 1.48
C GLU A 57 11.12 1.51 2.75
N VAL A 58 10.03 2.28 2.75
CA VAL A 58 9.50 2.94 3.94
C VAL A 58 8.00 2.72 3.96
N THR A 59 7.48 2.30 5.11
CA THR A 59 6.03 2.07 5.31
C THR A 59 5.59 2.66 6.63
N VAL A 60 4.52 3.42 6.63
CA VAL A 60 3.83 3.91 7.82
C VAL A 60 2.53 3.13 8.01
N PHE A 61 2.24 2.80 9.28
CA PHE A 61 1.02 2.12 9.68
C PHE A 61 0.21 3.00 10.61
N PHE A 62 -1.11 2.89 10.45
CA PHE A 62 -2.09 3.54 11.29
C PHE A 62 -3.04 2.47 11.83
N ASP A 63 -3.42 2.57 13.10
CA ASP A 63 -4.38 1.65 13.73
C ASP A 63 -5.67 2.38 14.19
N PRO A 64 -6.49 2.88 13.24
CA PRO A 64 -7.71 3.61 13.59
C PRO A 64 -8.82 2.70 14.15
N PHE A 65 -8.66 1.39 14.02
CA PHE A 65 -9.67 0.40 14.43
C PHE A 65 -9.27 -0.36 15.69
N GLY A 66 -8.08 -0.10 16.26
CA GLY A 66 -7.59 -0.75 17.47
C GLY A 66 -7.34 -2.24 17.27
N GLN A 67 -6.60 -2.62 16.23
CA GLN A 67 -6.22 -4.03 16.00
C GLN A 67 -5.43 -4.60 17.17
N ASP A 68 -4.59 -3.79 17.82
CA ASP A 68 -3.79 -4.18 18.97
C ASP A 68 -4.63 -4.65 20.17
N THR A 69 -5.87 -4.19 20.27
CA THR A 69 -6.81 -4.57 21.32
C THR A 69 -7.69 -5.76 20.95
N ALA A 70 -7.49 -6.35 19.76
CA ALA A 70 -8.25 -7.51 19.32
C ALA A 70 -7.92 -8.75 20.17
N THR A 71 -8.95 -9.39 20.72
CA THR A 71 -8.81 -10.54 21.61
C THR A 71 -9.05 -11.87 20.91
N ASP A 72 -9.57 -11.85 19.70
CA ASP A 72 -9.83 -13.03 18.88
C ASP A 72 -9.63 -12.75 17.38
N TRP A 73 -9.59 -13.82 16.59
CA TRP A 73 -9.35 -13.74 15.16
C TRP A 73 -10.44 -12.95 14.38
N LYS A 74 -11.71 -12.93 14.88
CA LYS A 74 -12.79 -12.18 14.22
C LYS A 74 -12.60 -10.69 14.41
N GLN A 75 -12.17 -10.28 15.61
CA GLN A 75 -11.83 -8.89 15.88
C GLN A 75 -10.59 -8.47 15.09
N THR A 76 -9.55 -9.30 15.03
CA THR A 76 -8.37 -9.04 14.21
C THR A 76 -8.77 -8.82 12.76
N LEU A 77 -9.61 -9.68 12.19
CA LEU A 77 -10.07 -9.56 10.81
C LEU A 77 -10.92 -8.29 10.57
N ALA A 78 -11.76 -7.93 11.54
CA ALA A 78 -12.65 -6.75 11.46
C ALA A 78 -11.93 -5.41 11.71
N ARG A 79 -10.70 -5.42 12.24
CA ARG A 79 -9.93 -4.23 12.62
C ARG A 79 -8.56 -4.18 11.94
N PRO A 80 -8.50 -4.09 10.59
CA PRO A 80 -7.22 -3.99 9.91
C PRO A 80 -6.50 -2.69 10.26
N ARG A 81 -5.18 -2.72 10.27
CA ARG A 81 -4.36 -1.50 10.21
C ARG A 81 -4.39 -0.95 8.79
N LEU A 82 -4.25 0.36 8.64
CA LEU A 82 -4.01 1.00 7.35
C LEU A 82 -2.50 1.10 7.15
N ASN A 83 -2.03 0.93 5.91
CA ASN A 83 -0.63 1.18 5.57
C ASN A 83 -0.51 2.09 4.35
N LEU A 84 0.60 2.83 4.29
CA LEU A 84 1.03 3.62 3.16
C LEU A 84 2.55 3.53 3.07
N GLY A 85 3.08 3.21 1.91
CA GLY A 85 4.51 3.04 1.75
C GLY A 85 5.03 3.30 0.36
N THR A 86 6.33 3.24 0.24
CA THR A 86 7.05 3.33 -1.03
C THR A 86 8.20 2.32 -1.06
N SER A 87 8.47 1.80 -2.25
CA SER A 87 9.61 0.95 -2.57
C SER A 87 10.32 1.56 -3.78
N ILE A 88 11.57 2.00 -3.61
CA ILE A 88 12.30 2.83 -4.58
C ILE A 88 13.17 1.94 -5.45
N GLY A 89 12.96 1.98 -6.77
CA GLY A 89 13.84 1.33 -7.75
C GLY A 89 15.19 2.05 -7.83
N THR A 90 16.28 1.35 -7.53
CA THR A 90 17.64 1.95 -7.51
C THR A 90 18.42 1.75 -8.80
N SER A 91 18.07 0.77 -9.62
CA SER A 91 18.79 0.38 -10.83
C SER A 91 18.03 0.68 -12.14
N GLY A 92 17.18 1.71 -12.12
CA GLY A 92 16.29 2.01 -13.23
C GLY A 92 14.97 1.26 -13.20
N GLU A 93 14.80 0.40 -12.24
CA GLU A 93 13.61 -0.44 -12.03
C GLU A 93 12.41 0.33 -11.45
N ALA A 94 11.26 -0.35 -11.38
CA ALA A 94 10.02 0.26 -10.95
C ALA A 94 10.04 0.75 -9.49
N THR A 95 9.82 2.04 -9.31
CA THR A 95 9.43 2.62 -8.02
C THR A 95 7.94 2.44 -7.81
N GLN A 96 7.56 2.07 -6.59
CA GLN A 96 6.20 1.81 -6.17
C GLN A 96 5.77 2.77 -5.06
N ILE A 97 4.50 3.20 -5.10
CA ILE A 97 3.80 3.84 -3.98
C ILE A 97 2.56 2.99 -3.72
N PHE A 98 2.47 2.41 -2.55
CA PHE A 98 1.41 1.45 -2.22
C PHE A 98 0.67 1.83 -0.95
N GLY A 99 -0.55 1.35 -0.83
CA GLY A 99 -1.35 1.50 0.38
C GLY A 99 -2.47 0.48 0.44
N GLY A 100 -2.90 0.16 1.65
CA GLY A 100 -3.90 -0.87 1.85
C GLY A 100 -4.20 -1.19 3.31
N LEU A 101 -4.68 -2.39 3.51
CA LEU A 101 -5.04 -2.97 4.80
C LEU A 101 -4.01 -4.01 5.21
N ALA A 102 -3.73 -4.12 6.50
CA ALA A 102 -2.82 -5.09 7.06
C ALA A 102 -3.44 -5.77 8.29
N TRP A 103 -3.22 -7.06 8.41
CA TRP A 103 -3.69 -7.88 9.52
C TRP A 103 -2.51 -8.60 10.16
N THR A 104 -2.33 -8.37 11.46
CA THR A 104 -1.28 -8.99 12.26
C THR A 104 -1.86 -10.06 13.17
N VAL A 105 -1.29 -11.25 13.13
CA VAL A 105 -1.61 -12.37 14.02
C VAL A 105 -0.42 -12.64 14.94
N ASN A 106 -0.65 -12.59 16.24
CA ASN A 106 0.37 -12.83 17.24
C ASN A 106 0.35 -14.32 17.67
N PHE A 107 1.46 -15.03 17.49
CA PHE A 107 1.64 -16.40 18.00
C PHE A 107 2.04 -16.40 19.48
N ASN A 108 2.78 -15.38 19.88
CA ASN A 108 3.15 -15.07 21.26
C ASN A 108 3.54 -13.60 21.35
N GLU A 109 4.06 -13.15 22.50
CA GLU A 109 4.47 -11.74 22.71
C GLU A 109 5.55 -11.28 21.71
N LYS A 110 6.38 -12.20 21.22
CA LYS A 110 7.53 -11.88 20.35
C LYS A 110 7.33 -12.22 18.88
N VAL A 111 6.65 -13.30 18.56
CA VAL A 111 6.53 -13.80 17.19
C VAL A 111 5.17 -13.47 16.63
N PHE A 112 5.15 -12.89 15.44
CA PHE A 112 3.92 -12.55 14.72
C PHE A 112 4.02 -12.91 13.23
N ALA A 113 2.88 -13.06 12.59
CA ALA A 113 2.74 -13.03 11.16
C ALA A 113 1.85 -11.86 10.75
N GLU A 114 2.06 -11.37 9.54
CA GLU A 114 1.28 -10.28 8.98
C GLU A 114 0.96 -10.57 7.53
N ALA A 115 -0.24 -10.19 7.12
CA ALA A 115 -0.65 -10.18 5.73
C ALA A 115 -1.25 -8.82 5.38
N GLY A 116 -1.00 -8.34 4.18
CA GLY A 116 -1.57 -7.10 3.68
C GLY A 116 -2.15 -7.25 2.29
N PHE A 117 -3.15 -6.42 1.99
CA PHE A 117 -3.77 -6.33 0.67
C PHE A 117 -4.18 -4.89 0.38
N GLY A 118 -3.90 -4.43 -0.83
CA GLY A 118 -4.23 -3.08 -1.24
C GLY A 118 -3.95 -2.81 -2.71
N GLY A 119 -3.55 -1.60 -3.00
CA GLY A 119 -3.18 -1.16 -4.34
C GLY A 119 -1.81 -0.51 -4.39
N VAL A 120 -1.21 -0.50 -5.56
CA VAL A 120 0.06 0.14 -5.84
C VAL A 120 0.01 0.90 -7.16
N TRP A 121 0.55 2.09 -7.14
CA TRP A 121 0.96 2.81 -8.33
C TRP A 121 2.46 2.62 -8.56
N HIS A 122 2.89 2.48 -9.82
CA HIS A 122 4.29 2.32 -10.18
C HIS A 122 4.66 3.10 -11.44
N ASN A 123 5.96 3.31 -11.67
CA ASN A 123 6.50 3.97 -12.86
C ASN A 123 7.21 3.00 -13.82
N GLY A 124 7.18 1.68 -13.56
CA GLY A 124 7.80 0.67 -14.42
C GLY A 124 7.12 0.53 -15.78
N ASP A 125 7.67 -0.26 -16.66
CA ASP A 125 7.19 -0.44 -18.01
C ASP A 125 5.84 -1.15 -18.07
N LEU A 126 5.03 -0.78 -19.04
CA LEU A 126 3.70 -1.38 -19.24
C LEU A 126 3.75 -2.50 -20.26
N ASP A 127 4.60 -2.35 -21.29
CA ASP A 127 4.77 -3.29 -22.39
C ASP A 127 6.15 -3.10 -23.03
N ASN A 128 6.64 -4.13 -23.73
CA ASN A 128 7.88 -4.10 -24.49
C ASN A 128 9.13 -3.62 -23.69
N SER A 129 9.20 -3.97 -22.42
CA SER A 129 10.39 -3.74 -21.60
C SER A 129 11.60 -4.39 -22.25
N ALA A 130 12.73 -3.68 -22.28
CA ALA A 130 14.00 -4.25 -22.72
C ALA A 130 14.57 -5.19 -21.65
N ASP A 131 14.30 -4.89 -20.39
CA ASP A 131 14.70 -5.64 -19.20
C ASP A 131 13.72 -5.37 -18.08
N GLY A 132 13.34 -6.41 -17.31
CA GLY A 132 12.33 -6.29 -16.27
C GLY A 132 10.90 -6.64 -16.71
N PRO A 133 9.95 -6.60 -15.78
CA PRO A 133 8.58 -7.04 -16.02
C PRO A 133 7.75 -6.04 -16.83
N ASP A 134 6.96 -6.56 -17.75
CA ASP A 134 5.88 -5.83 -18.42
C ASP A 134 4.61 -5.89 -17.55
N LEU A 135 4.11 -4.74 -17.12
CA LEU A 135 3.13 -4.64 -16.05
C LEU A 135 1.69 -4.33 -16.49
N GLY A 136 1.51 -4.01 -17.78
CA GLY A 136 0.19 -3.81 -18.41
C GLY A 136 -0.56 -2.56 -17.99
N CYS A 137 -0.61 -2.21 -16.72
CA CYS A 137 -1.23 -0.98 -16.25
C CYS A 137 -0.54 -0.34 -15.03
N ARG A 138 -0.79 0.96 -14.82
CA ARG A 138 -0.11 1.78 -13.80
C ARG A 138 -0.57 1.50 -12.37
N PHE A 139 -1.76 0.96 -12.21
CA PHE A 139 -2.32 0.57 -10.91
C PHE A 139 -2.48 -0.93 -10.86
N LEU A 140 -1.87 -1.55 -9.85
CA LEU A 140 -1.93 -2.99 -9.62
C LEU A 140 -2.52 -3.25 -8.23
N PHE A 141 -2.97 -4.47 -8.01
CA PHE A 141 -3.11 -4.98 -6.64
C PHE A 141 -1.74 -5.15 -6.02
N HIS A 142 -1.69 -5.02 -4.71
CA HIS A 142 -0.49 -5.22 -3.92
C HIS A 142 -0.84 -6.05 -2.70
N GLU A 143 -0.23 -7.22 -2.61
CA GLU A 143 -0.38 -8.12 -1.48
C GLU A 143 0.99 -8.51 -0.92
N TYR A 144 1.02 -8.74 0.39
CA TYR A 144 2.21 -9.27 1.03
C TYR A 144 1.87 -10.21 2.18
N VAL A 145 2.81 -11.09 2.49
CA VAL A 145 2.82 -11.89 3.70
C VAL A 145 4.21 -11.84 4.33
N GLY A 146 4.26 -11.83 5.65
CA GLY A 146 5.53 -11.80 6.37
C GLY A 146 5.43 -12.44 7.74
N ALA A 147 6.60 -12.69 8.32
CA ALA A 147 6.75 -13.13 9.70
C ALA A 147 7.81 -12.28 10.39
N GLY A 148 7.56 -11.94 11.64
CA GLY A 148 8.40 -11.02 12.37
C GLY A 148 8.65 -11.40 13.81
N TYR A 149 9.62 -10.70 14.38
CA TYR A 149 10.04 -10.87 15.76
C TYR A 149 10.14 -9.50 16.44
N ARG A 150 9.53 -9.35 17.62
CA ARG A 150 9.62 -8.18 18.47
C ARG A 150 10.76 -8.34 19.45
N PHE A 151 11.68 -7.40 19.45
CA PHE A 151 12.78 -7.34 20.42
C PHE A 151 12.27 -6.84 21.76
N ASP A 152 11.44 -5.79 21.72
CA ASP A 152 10.82 -5.14 22.86
C ASP A 152 9.42 -4.55 22.47
N ALA A 153 8.90 -3.63 23.26
CA ALA A 153 7.60 -3.00 23.02
C ALA A 153 7.59 -2.10 21.76
N HIS A 154 8.74 -1.61 21.32
CA HIS A 154 8.86 -0.66 20.23
C HIS A 154 9.50 -1.25 18.98
N TRP A 155 10.53 -2.07 19.09
CA TRP A 155 11.33 -2.53 17.98
C TRP A 155 10.96 -3.94 17.52
N ASN A 156 10.82 -4.08 16.22
CA ASN A 156 10.62 -5.38 15.58
C ASN A 156 11.42 -5.50 14.27
N VAL A 157 11.55 -6.72 13.80
CA VAL A 157 12.03 -7.05 12.45
C VAL A 157 11.05 -8.01 11.79
N MET A 158 10.82 -7.83 10.48
CA MET A 158 9.95 -8.69 9.69
C MET A 158 10.62 -9.04 8.37
N ALA A 159 10.59 -10.32 8.01
CA ALA A 159 10.85 -10.79 6.65
C ALA A 159 9.51 -10.91 5.92
N GLN A 160 9.44 -10.44 4.68
CA GLN A 160 8.22 -10.46 3.88
C GLN A 160 8.48 -10.86 2.43
N VAL A 161 7.43 -11.35 1.79
CA VAL A 161 7.31 -11.45 0.34
C VAL A 161 6.10 -10.63 -0.08
N ALA A 162 6.30 -9.73 -1.02
CA ALA A 162 5.26 -8.91 -1.62
C ALA A 162 5.11 -9.24 -3.10
N HIS A 163 3.87 -9.18 -3.59
CA HIS A 163 3.54 -9.35 -5.00
C HIS A 163 2.66 -8.19 -5.46
N SER A 164 2.84 -7.79 -6.72
CA SER A 164 2.00 -6.77 -7.35
C SER A 164 1.64 -7.21 -8.77
N SER A 165 0.35 -7.23 -9.09
CA SER A 165 -0.15 -7.58 -10.42
C SER A 165 -1.56 -7.00 -10.65
N HIS A 166 -2.01 -6.94 -11.91
CA HIS A 166 -3.37 -6.45 -12.21
C HIS A 166 -4.43 -7.56 -12.30
N ALA A 167 -4.10 -8.80 -11.95
CA ALA A 167 -5.03 -9.94 -11.94
C ALA A 167 -5.82 -10.09 -13.26
N ASN A 168 -5.24 -9.74 -14.41
CA ASN A 168 -5.84 -9.71 -15.73
C ASN A 168 -7.08 -8.78 -15.87
N LEU A 169 -7.16 -7.73 -15.05
CA LEU A 169 -8.22 -6.72 -15.15
C LEU A 169 -7.88 -5.58 -16.13
N CYS A 170 -6.64 -5.49 -16.57
CA CYS A 170 -6.20 -4.57 -17.63
C CYS A 170 -5.86 -5.34 -18.90
N ASP A 171 -5.95 -4.67 -20.05
CA ASP A 171 -5.40 -5.18 -21.30
C ASP A 171 -3.87 -5.10 -21.26
N GLY A 172 -3.19 -6.12 -21.83
CA GLY A 172 -1.73 -6.16 -21.89
C GLY A 172 -1.08 -7.22 -21.01
N PRO A 173 0.26 -7.25 -20.97
CA PRO A 173 1.01 -8.24 -20.22
C PRO A 173 0.83 -8.07 -18.71
N ASN A 174 0.96 -9.15 -17.96
CA ASN A 174 0.84 -9.19 -16.51
C ASN A 174 1.94 -10.07 -15.90
N ASN A 175 3.19 -9.66 -16.07
CA ASN A 175 4.33 -10.38 -15.49
C ASN A 175 4.34 -10.24 -13.95
N GLY A 176 3.78 -9.12 -13.45
CA GLY A 176 3.79 -8.78 -12.04
C GLY A 176 5.19 -8.48 -11.51
N MET A 177 5.26 -8.07 -10.25
CA MET A 177 6.51 -7.85 -9.51
C MET A 177 6.44 -8.65 -8.21
N THR A 178 7.44 -9.51 -7.96
CA THR A 178 7.52 -10.27 -6.70
C THR A 178 8.86 -10.01 -6.05
N ARG A 179 8.82 -9.42 -4.86
CA ARG A 179 10.02 -9.02 -4.11
C ARG A 179 10.00 -9.66 -2.72
N ALA A 180 11.17 -10.10 -2.25
CA ALA A 180 11.38 -10.52 -0.87
C ALA A 180 12.26 -9.51 -0.16
N GLY A 181 11.96 -9.21 1.11
CA GLY A 181 12.66 -8.17 1.84
C GLY A 181 12.65 -8.36 3.34
N ILE A 182 13.41 -7.48 3.99
CA ILE A 182 13.48 -7.38 5.45
C ILE A 182 13.19 -5.94 5.84
N GLN A 183 12.35 -5.76 6.85
CA GLN A 183 11.99 -4.46 7.41
C GLN A 183 12.27 -4.44 8.91
N VAL A 184 12.72 -3.28 9.41
CA VAL A 184 12.82 -2.96 10.84
C VAL A 184 11.74 -1.96 11.15
N GLY A 185 10.92 -2.24 12.15
CA GLY A 185 9.81 -1.41 12.58
C GLY A 185 10.05 -0.76 13.94
N TYR A 186 9.55 0.46 14.06
CA TYR A 186 9.43 1.15 15.33
C TYR A 186 7.97 1.47 15.60
N LYS A 187 7.43 0.89 16.67
CA LYS A 187 6.06 1.08 17.14
C LYS A 187 6.02 2.18 18.20
N PHE A 188 5.05 3.09 18.10
CA PHE A 188 4.93 4.28 18.95
C PHE A 188 4.15 4.03 20.24
#